data_71a7e8da0c442aa8b19f1422b86de53f
#
_entry.id   71a7e8da0c442aa8b19f1422b86de53f
#
_cell.length_a   1.000
_cell.length_b   1.000
_cell.length_c   1.000
_cell.angle_alpha   90.00
_cell.angle_beta   90.00
_cell.angle_gamma   90.00
#
_symmetry.space_group_name_H-M   'P 1'
#
loop_
_entity.id
_entity.type
_entity.pdbx_description
1 polymer ?
#
loop_
_entity_poly.entity_id
_entity_poly.type
_entity_poly.pdbx_seq_one_letter_code
_entity_poly.pdbx_strand_id
1 'polypeptide(L)'
;MNAARMATGLGADVTILEVDVERMRFLDITLHTAHTLYSDHAHLMEQLPRVDLLIGAVLVPGAKAPKLITREMLRAMRPGSVLVDIAIDQGGCAETSRPTTHHDPVYVEEGVTHYCGANMPGAYARTATQALTNVTFPYVELIADRGLAAACAAKPELRIGINVMDGAVTCPAVAEAHSVECAEPVL
;
A
#
# COMPACT_ATOMS: atom_id res chain seq x y z
N MET A 1 0.54 -4.10 9.10
CA MET A 1 0.24 -4.17 10.55
C MET A 1 -1.24 -4.33 10.87
N ASN A 2 -2.15 -3.43 10.46
CA ASN A 2 -3.57 -3.51 10.86
C ASN A 2 -4.25 -4.81 10.38
N ALA A 3 -4.02 -5.24 9.14
CA ALA A 3 -4.55 -6.51 8.64
C ALA A 3 -4.07 -7.71 9.48
N ALA A 4 -2.78 -7.75 9.80
CA ALA A 4 -2.21 -8.82 10.64
C ALA A 4 -2.82 -8.82 12.05
N ARG A 5 -2.99 -7.63 12.67
CA ARG A 5 -3.65 -7.51 13.98
C ARG A 5 -5.09 -8.04 13.95
N MET A 6 -5.85 -7.70 12.90
CA MET A 6 -7.22 -8.21 12.77
C MET A 6 -7.25 -9.71 12.54
N ALA A 7 -6.39 -10.25 11.69
CA ALA A 7 -6.32 -11.67 11.40
C ALA A 7 -5.92 -12.49 12.64
N THR A 8 -4.89 -12.07 13.38
CA THR A 8 -4.50 -12.73 14.65
C THR A 8 -5.61 -12.64 15.70
N GLY A 9 -6.31 -11.49 15.80
CA GLY A 9 -7.44 -11.32 16.68
C GLY A 9 -8.64 -12.22 16.36
N LEU A 10 -8.77 -12.67 15.11
CA LEU A 10 -9.76 -13.65 14.66
C LEU A 10 -9.26 -15.10 14.80
N GLY A 11 -8.05 -15.31 15.31
CA GLY A 11 -7.48 -16.64 15.53
C GLY A 11 -6.77 -17.24 14.31
N ALA A 12 -6.45 -16.44 13.29
CA ALA A 12 -5.67 -16.90 12.15
C ALA A 12 -4.20 -17.11 12.54
N ASP A 13 -3.56 -18.10 11.92
CA ASP A 13 -2.10 -18.24 11.88
C ASP A 13 -1.55 -17.25 10.83
N VAL A 14 -0.77 -16.27 11.29
CA VAL A 14 -0.36 -15.14 10.46
C VAL A 14 1.16 -15.12 10.30
N THR A 15 1.62 -15.14 9.06
CA THR A 15 3.01 -14.87 8.70
C THR A 15 3.12 -13.53 7.98
N ILE A 16 4.05 -12.68 8.42
CA ILE A 16 4.32 -11.37 7.83
C ILE A 16 5.67 -11.43 7.14
N LEU A 17 5.71 -11.09 5.84
CA LEU A 17 6.94 -10.93 5.09
C LEU A 17 7.33 -9.46 5.03
N GLU A 18 8.56 -9.14 5.43
CA GLU A 18 9.08 -7.77 5.50
C GLU A 18 10.57 -7.77 5.09
N VAL A 19 11.05 -6.70 4.49
CA VAL A 19 12.46 -6.52 4.12
C VAL A 19 13.25 -5.70 5.14
N ASP A 20 12.57 -4.87 5.92
CA ASP A 20 13.18 -4.03 6.96
C ASP A 20 13.27 -4.79 8.27
N VAL A 21 14.50 -5.13 8.69
CA VAL A 21 14.78 -5.89 9.91
C VAL A 21 14.31 -5.16 11.19
N GLU A 22 14.42 -3.84 11.24
CA GLU A 22 13.93 -3.07 12.39
C GLU A 22 12.40 -3.09 12.44
N ARG A 23 11.75 -3.07 11.29
CA ARG A 23 10.32 -3.26 11.19
C ARG A 23 9.89 -4.65 11.63
N MET A 24 10.64 -5.69 11.25
CA MET A 24 10.40 -7.07 11.70
C MET A 24 10.48 -7.17 13.24
N ARG A 25 11.51 -6.62 13.88
CA ARG A 25 11.64 -6.58 15.34
C ARG A 25 10.44 -5.88 16.01
N PHE A 26 10.03 -4.75 15.45
CA PHE A 26 8.84 -4.03 15.94
C PHE A 26 7.57 -4.87 15.83
N LEU A 27 7.42 -5.62 14.74
CA LEU A 27 6.26 -6.50 14.52
C LEU A 27 6.26 -7.67 15.49
N ASP A 28 7.40 -8.31 15.76
CA ASP A 28 7.55 -9.39 16.73
C ASP A 28 7.16 -8.96 18.15
N ILE A 29 7.57 -7.74 18.54
CA ILE A 29 7.22 -7.19 19.85
C ILE A 29 5.73 -6.82 19.92
N THR A 30 5.15 -6.35 18.82
CA THR A 30 3.79 -5.80 18.81
C THR A 30 2.72 -6.87 18.55
N LEU A 31 3.07 -7.91 17.79
CA LEU A 31 2.17 -8.98 17.34
C LEU A 31 2.75 -10.35 17.75
N HIS A 32 2.78 -10.64 19.05
CA HIS A 32 3.42 -11.85 19.62
C HIS A 32 2.92 -13.19 19.05
N THR A 33 1.76 -13.21 18.41
CA THR A 33 1.16 -14.41 17.82
C THR A 33 1.34 -14.50 16.31
N ALA A 34 1.99 -13.52 15.68
CA ALA A 34 2.34 -13.56 14.28
C ALA A 34 3.80 -13.99 14.09
N HIS A 35 4.08 -14.68 13.00
CA HIS A 35 5.45 -15.02 12.59
C HIS A 35 5.98 -13.97 11.63
N THR A 36 7.27 -13.62 11.74
CA THR A 36 7.91 -12.74 10.76
C THR A 36 8.95 -13.52 9.96
N LEU A 37 8.97 -13.28 8.65
CA LEU A 37 9.97 -13.82 7.74
C LEU A 37 10.55 -12.71 6.87
N TYR A 38 11.82 -12.87 6.48
CA TYR A 38 12.38 -11.96 5.49
C TYR A 38 11.72 -12.16 4.13
N SER A 39 11.33 -11.06 3.49
CA SER A 39 10.61 -11.10 2.22
C SER A 39 11.57 -11.34 1.06
N ASP A 40 11.64 -12.57 0.60
CA ASP A 40 12.34 -12.99 -0.60
C ASP A 40 11.53 -14.04 -1.38
N HIS A 41 12.02 -14.39 -2.55
CA HIS A 41 11.35 -15.37 -3.42
C HIS A 41 11.22 -16.75 -2.79
N ALA A 42 12.25 -17.22 -2.06
CA ALA A 42 12.25 -18.56 -1.48
C ALA A 42 11.19 -18.69 -0.38
N HIS A 43 11.15 -17.73 0.55
CA HIS A 43 10.13 -17.70 1.60
C HIS A 43 8.72 -17.52 1.03
N LEU A 44 8.53 -16.69 -0.01
CA LEU A 44 7.24 -16.59 -0.69
C LEU A 44 6.79 -17.95 -1.23
N MET A 45 7.65 -18.65 -2.00
CA MET A 45 7.34 -19.95 -2.58
C MET A 45 7.09 -21.03 -1.52
N GLU A 46 7.72 -20.95 -0.36
CA GLU A 46 7.47 -21.87 0.75
C GLU A 46 6.09 -21.64 1.40
N GLN A 47 5.68 -20.38 1.55
CA GLN A 47 4.43 -20.02 2.23
C GLN A 47 3.20 -20.19 1.34
N LEU A 48 3.27 -19.80 0.06
CA LEU A 48 2.11 -19.74 -0.83
C LEU A 48 1.26 -21.02 -0.91
N PRO A 49 1.82 -22.25 -0.92
CA PRO A 49 1.02 -23.48 -0.93
C PRO A 49 0.22 -23.72 0.35
N ARG A 50 0.49 -23.00 1.42
CA ARG A 50 -0.09 -23.22 2.76
C ARG A 50 -1.11 -22.17 3.15
N VAL A 51 -1.11 -21.02 2.46
CA VAL A 51 -1.96 -19.89 2.85
C VAL A 51 -3.35 -19.95 2.21
N ASP A 52 -4.36 -19.63 2.98
CA ASP A 52 -5.74 -19.49 2.52
C ASP A 52 -6.03 -18.04 2.10
N LEU A 53 -5.33 -17.07 2.72
CA LEU A 53 -5.46 -15.64 2.45
C LEU A 53 -4.08 -14.98 2.32
N LEU A 54 -3.81 -14.43 1.13
CA LEU A 54 -2.64 -13.61 0.85
C LEU A 54 -3.05 -12.13 0.83
N ILE A 55 -2.36 -11.29 1.60
CA ILE A 55 -2.62 -9.85 1.64
C ILE A 55 -1.39 -9.10 1.11
N GLY A 56 -1.54 -8.48 -0.05
CA GLY A 56 -0.54 -7.60 -0.62
C GLY A 56 -0.68 -6.17 -0.07
N ALA A 57 0.33 -5.69 0.64
CA ALA A 57 0.31 -4.37 1.30
C ALA A 57 1.62 -3.61 1.13
N VAL A 58 2.31 -3.84 0.03
CA VAL A 58 3.56 -3.13 -0.28
C VAL A 58 3.25 -1.69 -0.66
N LEU A 59 4.07 -0.77 -0.15
CA LEU A 59 3.96 0.66 -0.45
C LEU A 59 5.35 1.20 -0.82
N VAL A 60 5.45 1.79 -2.00
CA VAL A 60 6.62 2.59 -2.40
C VAL A 60 6.13 4.03 -2.59
N PRO A 61 6.53 4.98 -1.73
CA PRO A 61 6.05 6.35 -1.81
C PRO A 61 6.30 6.98 -3.18
N GLY A 62 5.24 7.50 -3.81
CA GLY A 62 5.31 8.18 -5.11
C GLY A 62 5.53 7.29 -6.34
N ALA A 63 5.72 5.98 -6.16
CA ALA A 63 6.01 5.04 -7.26
C ALA A 63 4.93 3.95 -7.39
N LYS A 64 4.97 3.22 -8.51
CA LYS A 64 4.15 2.02 -8.68
C LYS A 64 4.60 0.92 -7.73
N ALA A 65 3.66 0.13 -7.22
CA ALA A 65 3.98 -1.05 -6.43
C ALA A 65 4.78 -2.07 -7.28
N PRO A 66 5.85 -2.67 -6.72
CA PRO A 66 6.57 -3.73 -7.40
C PRO A 66 5.68 -4.99 -7.52
N LYS A 67 5.82 -5.72 -8.63
CA LYS A 67 5.12 -7.00 -8.83
C LYS A 67 5.86 -8.11 -8.08
N LEU A 68 5.52 -8.28 -6.79
CA LEU A 68 6.13 -9.29 -5.92
C LEU A 68 5.57 -10.69 -6.16
N ILE A 69 4.32 -10.78 -6.58
CA ILE A 69 3.61 -12.05 -6.78
C ILE A 69 3.44 -12.29 -8.27
N THR A 70 4.16 -13.27 -8.79
CA THR A 70 4.04 -13.67 -10.19
C THR A 70 2.82 -14.56 -10.43
N ARG A 71 2.42 -14.71 -11.67
CA ARG A 71 1.37 -15.65 -12.08
C ARG A 71 1.71 -17.10 -11.70
N GLU A 72 2.99 -17.48 -11.81
CA GLU A 72 3.47 -18.81 -11.41
C GLU A 72 3.31 -19.04 -9.90
N MET A 73 3.65 -18.03 -9.09
CA MET A 73 3.46 -18.08 -7.64
C MET A 73 1.99 -18.27 -7.26
N LEU A 74 1.06 -17.63 -7.96
CA LEU A 74 -0.37 -17.82 -7.71
C LEU A 74 -0.84 -19.25 -7.99
N ARG A 75 -0.27 -19.92 -9.01
CA ARG A 75 -0.56 -21.34 -9.28
C ARG A 75 -0.11 -22.27 -8.18
N ALA A 76 0.85 -21.85 -7.34
CA ALA A 76 1.26 -22.61 -6.18
C ALA A 76 0.27 -22.51 -5.01
N MET A 77 -0.62 -21.53 -5.02
CA MET A 77 -1.67 -21.39 -4.01
C MET A 77 -2.77 -22.43 -4.20
N ARG A 78 -3.47 -22.74 -3.13
CA ARG A 78 -4.60 -23.67 -3.19
C ARG A 78 -5.76 -23.07 -4.00
N PRO A 79 -6.43 -23.85 -4.87
CA PRO A 79 -7.66 -23.39 -5.50
C PRO A 79 -8.70 -22.94 -4.44
N GLY A 80 -9.30 -21.80 -4.67
CA GLY A 80 -10.26 -21.19 -3.74
C GLY A 80 -9.65 -20.31 -2.65
N SER A 81 -8.31 -20.21 -2.56
CA SER A 81 -7.66 -19.20 -1.72
C SER A 81 -7.93 -17.79 -2.23
N VAL A 82 -7.64 -16.80 -1.39
CA VAL A 82 -7.98 -15.40 -1.65
C VAL A 82 -6.71 -14.55 -1.67
N LEU A 83 -6.61 -13.66 -2.67
CA LEU A 83 -5.65 -12.56 -2.71
C LEU A 83 -6.39 -11.24 -2.48
N VAL A 84 -6.02 -10.51 -1.45
CA VAL A 84 -6.44 -9.11 -1.22
C VAL A 84 -5.25 -8.20 -1.53
N ASP A 85 -5.35 -7.42 -2.60
CA ASP A 85 -4.27 -6.51 -2.99
C ASP A 85 -4.60 -5.07 -2.56
N ILE A 86 -4.08 -4.68 -1.39
CA ILE A 86 -4.26 -3.31 -0.84
C ILE A 86 -3.42 -2.30 -1.65
N ALA A 87 -2.35 -2.75 -2.32
CA ALA A 87 -1.51 -1.90 -3.16
C ALA A 87 -2.13 -1.57 -4.52
N ILE A 88 -3.39 -1.94 -4.75
CA ILE A 88 -4.06 -1.81 -6.06
C ILE A 88 -4.09 -0.37 -6.58
N ASP A 89 -4.24 0.62 -5.70
CA ASP A 89 -4.24 2.04 -6.07
C ASP A 89 -2.87 2.49 -6.64
N GLN A 90 -1.80 1.74 -6.36
CA GLN A 90 -0.46 1.91 -6.93
C GLN A 90 -0.13 0.89 -8.03
N GLY A 91 -1.14 0.28 -8.64
CA GLY A 91 -0.99 -0.70 -9.71
C GLY A 91 -0.99 -2.16 -9.26
N GLY A 92 -1.06 -2.43 -7.95
CA GLY A 92 -1.10 -3.76 -7.36
C GLY A 92 0.25 -4.48 -7.31
N CYS A 93 0.42 -5.38 -6.35
CA CYS A 93 1.67 -6.13 -6.13
C CYS A 93 1.70 -7.53 -6.77
N ALA A 94 0.59 -7.99 -7.35
CA ALA A 94 0.58 -9.22 -8.15
C ALA A 94 0.49 -8.89 -9.65
N GLU A 95 1.08 -9.76 -10.48
CA GLU A 95 1.00 -9.62 -11.95
C GLU A 95 -0.43 -9.66 -12.46
N THR A 96 -1.28 -10.44 -11.80
CA THR A 96 -2.70 -10.62 -12.13
C THR A 96 -3.61 -9.55 -11.53
N SER A 97 -3.08 -8.67 -10.69
CA SER A 97 -3.88 -7.61 -10.05
C SER A 97 -4.37 -6.59 -11.07
N ARG A 98 -5.67 -6.38 -11.09
CA ARG A 98 -6.37 -5.32 -11.83
C ARG A 98 -7.40 -4.64 -10.95
N PRO A 99 -7.58 -3.32 -11.05
CA PRO A 99 -8.54 -2.59 -10.23
C PRO A 99 -9.96 -3.13 -10.42
N THR A 100 -10.67 -3.29 -9.31
CA THR A 100 -12.09 -3.60 -9.26
C THR A 100 -12.85 -2.48 -8.56
N THR A 101 -14.17 -2.51 -8.64
CA THR A 101 -15.05 -1.53 -8.01
C THR A 101 -15.75 -2.12 -6.80
N HIS A 102 -16.31 -1.29 -5.92
CA HIS A 102 -17.13 -1.78 -4.81
C HIS A 102 -18.42 -2.47 -5.27
N HIS A 103 -18.85 -2.23 -6.51
CA HIS A 103 -20.03 -2.86 -7.09
C HIS A 103 -19.72 -4.26 -7.66
N ASP A 104 -18.53 -4.43 -8.25
CA ASP A 104 -18.03 -5.71 -8.78
C ASP A 104 -16.60 -5.93 -8.20
N PRO A 105 -16.49 -6.40 -6.94
CA PRO A 105 -15.26 -6.28 -6.18
C PRO A 105 -14.27 -7.44 -6.39
N VAL A 106 -14.69 -8.56 -6.96
CA VAL A 106 -13.89 -9.78 -7.01
C VAL A 106 -13.85 -10.40 -8.41
N TYR A 107 -12.79 -11.13 -8.70
CA TYR A 107 -12.66 -12.00 -9.87
C TYR A 107 -11.78 -13.20 -9.52
N VAL A 108 -11.81 -14.23 -10.34
CA VAL A 108 -10.98 -15.42 -10.16
C VAL A 108 -9.93 -15.48 -11.28
N GLU A 109 -8.67 -15.68 -10.91
CA GLU A 109 -7.58 -15.93 -11.84
C GLU A 109 -6.60 -16.94 -11.23
N GLU A 110 -6.10 -17.90 -12.02
CA GLU A 110 -5.27 -19.03 -11.58
C GLU A 110 -5.89 -19.82 -10.39
N GLY A 111 -7.23 -19.87 -10.31
CA GLY A 111 -7.94 -20.55 -9.22
C GLY A 111 -7.99 -19.78 -7.90
N VAL A 112 -7.40 -18.57 -7.84
CA VAL A 112 -7.35 -17.69 -6.67
C VAL A 112 -8.37 -16.58 -6.84
N THR A 113 -9.19 -16.33 -5.81
CA THR A 113 -10.13 -15.21 -5.78
C THR A 113 -9.39 -13.92 -5.45
N HIS A 114 -9.46 -12.94 -6.34
CA HIS A 114 -8.83 -11.64 -6.18
C HIS A 114 -9.85 -10.62 -5.68
N TYR A 115 -9.51 -9.91 -4.61
CA TYR A 115 -10.16 -8.68 -4.19
C TYR A 115 -9.19 -7.51 -4.36
N CYS A 116 -9.43 -6.69 -5.35
CA CYS A 116 -8.58 -5.57 -5.75
C CYS A 116 -9.39 -4.27 -5.84
N GLY A 117 -10.31 -4.05 -4.88
CA GLY A 117 -11.17 -2.87 -4.86
C GLY A 117 -10.38 -1.58 -4.73
N ALA A 118 -10.41 -0.74 -5.77
CA ALA A 118 -9.81 0.58 -5.71
C ALA A 118 -10.48 1.42 -4.61
N ASN A 119 -9.69 2.25 -3.92
CA ASN A 119 -10.17 3.05 -2.80
C ASN A 119 -10.96 2.20 -1.76
N MET A 120 -10.35 1.14 -1.25
CA MET A 120 -10.95 0.29 -0.20
C MET A 120 -11.53 1.09 0.99
N PRO A 121 -10.90 2.19 1.46
CA PRO A 121 -11.48 3.05 2.51
C PRO A 121 -12.85 3.64 2.16
N GLY A 122 -13.18 3.76 0.88
CA GLY A 122 -14.49 4.23 0.41
C GLY A 122 -15.66 3.36 0.86
N ALA A 123 -15.43 2.07 1.15
CA ALA A 123 -16.45 1.18 1.72
C ALA A 123 -16.84 1.58 3.15
N TYR A 124 -16.00 2.35 3.85
CA TYR A 124 -16.20 2.85 5.22
C TYR A 124 -16.07 4.38 5.24
N ALA A 125 -16.71 5.05 4.29
CA ALA A 125 -16.53 6.45 3.94
C ALA A 125 -16.53 7.41 5.14
N ARG A 126 -17.49 7.26 6.08
CA ARG A 126 -17.59 8.14 7.25
C ARG A 126 -16.34 8.11 8.12
N THR A 127 -15.90 6.91 8.51
CA THR A 127 -14.73 6.74 9.38
C THR A 127 -13.44 7.12 8.66
N ALA A 128 -13.29 6.71 7.39
CA ALA A 128 -12.13 7.02 6.58
C ALA A 128 -11.99 8.55 6.35
N THR A 129 -13.09 9.23 6.03
CA THR A 129 -13.10 10.69 5.85
C THR A 129 -12.73 11.43 7.12
N GLN A 130 -13.32 11.06 8.26
CA GLN A 130 -12.98 11.69 9.54
C GLN A 130 -11.51 11.49 9.91
N ALA A 131 -11.00 10.27 9.78
CA ALA A 131 -9.59 9.97 10.06
C ALA A 131 -8.64 10.76 9.16
N LEU A 132 -8.91 10.80 7.85
CA LEU A 132 -8.09 11.54 6.89
C LEU A 132 -8.15 13.04 7.14
N THR A 133 -9.35 13.60 7.33
CA THR A 133 -9.54 15.04 7.57
C THR A 133 -8.81 15.50 8.83
N ASN A 134 -8.88 14.72 9.92
CA ASN A 134 -8.21 15.07 11.18
C ASN A 134 -6.68 15.25 11.02
N VAL A 135 -6.05 14.51 10.13
CA VAL A 135 -4.60 14.58 9.91
C VAL A 135 -4.20 15.53 8.78
N THR A 136 -5.08 15.81 7.81
CA THR A 136 -4.77 16.67 6.66
C THR A 136 -5.20 18.10 6.86
N PHE A 137 -6.30 18.36 7.57
CA PHE A 137 -6.86 19.69 7.77
C PHE A 137 -5.87 20.70 8.36
N PRO A 138 -5.03 20.37 9.37
CA PRO A 138 -4.04 21.32 9.90
C PRO A 138 -3.03 21.82 8.85
N TYR A 139 -2.72 21.00 7.83
CA TYR A 139 -1.85 21.42 6.74
C TYR A 139 -2.59 22.35 5.76
N VAL A 140 -3.86 22.05 5.47
CA VAL A 140 -4.71 22.91 4.62
C VAL A 140 -4.88 24.28 5.27
N GLU A 141 -5.19 24.34 6.56
CA GLU A 141 -5.32 25.57 7.35
C GLU A 141 -4.01 26.37 7.32
N LEU A 142 -2.87 25.70 7.56
CA LEU A 142 -1.56 26.37 7.56
C LEU A 142 -1.23 27.00 6.19
N ILE A 143 -1.53 26.31 5.09
CA ILE A 143 -1.34 26.83 3.73
C ILE A 143 -2.29 28.00 3.46
N ALA A 144 -3.54 27.89 3.87
CA ALA A 144 -4.53 28.97 3.69
C ALA A 144 -4.16 30.25 4.44
N ASP A 145 -3.65 30.11 5.67
CA ASP A 145 -3.30 31.26 6.52
C ASP A 145 -1.97 31.92 6.12
N ARG A 146 -0.98 31.14 5.68
CA ARG A 146 0.40 31.64 5.51
C ARG A 146 0.92 31.61 4.07
N GLY A 147 0.19 31.00 3.17
CA GLY A 147 0.68 30.68 1.83
C GLY A 147 1.66 29.51 1.81
N LEU A 148 1.90 28.96 0.63
CA LEU A 148 2.66 27.71 0.45
C LEU A 148 4.12 27.82 0.94
N ALA A 149 4.82 28.91 0.57
CA ALA A 149 6.24 29.07 0.94
C ALA A 149 6.44 29.10 2.46
N ALA A 150 5.66 29.91 3.18
CA ALA A 150 5.76 30.00 4.64
C ALA A 150 5.27 28.73 5.34
N ALA A 151 4.28 28.03 4.78
CA ALA A 151 3.82 26.75 5.28
C ALA A 151 4.91 25.68 5.14
N CYS A 152 5.60 25.61 4.01
CA CYS A 152 6.72 24.69 3.79
C CYS A 152 7.93 24.99 4.70
N ALA A 153 8.17 26.26 5.00
CA ALA A 153 9.21 26.63 5.96
C ALA A 153 8.86 26.18 7.40
N ALA A 154 7.57 26.25 7.77
CA ALA A 154 7.09 25.81 9.08
C ALA A 154 6.96 24.28 9.21
N LYS A 155 6.66 23.60 8.09
CA LYS A 155 6.42 22.16 7.99
C LYS A 155 7.15 21.61 6.76
N PRO A 156 8.43 21.20 6.88
CA PRO A 156 9.23 20.73 5.73
C PRO A 156 8.62 19.56 4.96
N GLU A 157 7.82 18.73 5.60
CA GLU A 157 7.10 17.64 4.98
C GLU A 157 6.13 18.09 3.88
N LEU A 158 5.61 19.32 3.93
CA LEU A 158 4.78 19.90 2.86
C LEU A 158 5.57 20.08 1.57
N ARG A 159 6.86 20.46 1.66
CA ARG A 159 7.71 20.59 0.48
C ARG A 159 7.87 19.26 -0.25
N ILE A 160 8.03 18.16 0.51
CA ILE A 160 8.14 16.79 -0.06
C ILE A 160 6.83 16.40 -0.75
N GLY A 161 5.70 16.93 -0.30
CA GLY A 161 4.37 16.66 -0.87
C GLY A 161 4.06 17.42 -2.16
N ILE A 162 4.92 18.36 -2.60
CA ILE A 162 4.70 19.11 -3.84
C ILE A 162 5.03 18.21 -5.04
N ASN A 163 4.03 17.76 -5.75
CA ASN A 163 4.20 16.90 -6.93
C ASN A 163 4.22 17.68 -8.23
N VAL A 164 3.49 18.80 -8.28
CA VAL A 164 3.42 19.70 -9.44
C VAL A 164 3.39 21.14 -8.93
N MET A 165 4.18 22.01 -9.54
CA MET A 165 4.19 23.43 -9.26
C MET A 165 4.41 24.22 -10.55
N ASP A 166 3.58 25.23 -10.79
CA ASP A 166 3.63 26.09 -11.98
C ASP A 166 3.69 25.34 -13.31
N GLY A 167 2.97 24.19 -13.38
CA GLY A 167 2.91 23.34 -14.56
C GLY A 167 4.09 22.37 -14.75
N ALA A 168 5.09 22.41 -13.87
CA ALA A 168 6.22 21.49 -13.87
C ALA A 168 6.04 20.38 -12.82
N VAL A 169 6.44 19.14 -13.15
CA VAL A 169 6.47 18.03 -12.17
C VAL A 169 7.69 18.19 -11.28
N THR A 170 7.49 18.13 -9.97
CA THR A 170 8.54 18.38 -8.97
C THR A 170 8.84 17.17 -8.08
N CYS A 171 8.15 16.04 -8.30
CA CYS A 171 8.39 14.77 -7.62
C CYS A 171 9.10 13.80 -8.57
N PRO A 172 10.35 13.36 -8.25
CA PRO A 172 11.12 12.49 -9.14
C PRO A 172 10.40 11.17 -9.49
N ALA A 173 9.75 10.54 -8.50
CA ALA A 173 9.04 9.29 -8.73
C ALA A 173 7.82 9.46 -9.66
N VAL A 174 7.14 10.60 -9.60
CA VAL A 174 6.04 10.94 -10.51
C VAL A 174 6.59 11.21 -11.91
N ALA A 175 7.68 11.95 -12.01
CA ALA A 175 8.33 12.26 -13.29
C ALA A 175 8.78 10.97 -14.00
N GLU A 176 9.42 10.05 -13.29
CA GLU A 176 9.82 8.74 -13.79
C GLU A 176 8.61 7.92 -14.26
N ALA A 177 7.56 7.84 -13.44
CA ALA A 177 6.35 7.07 -13.76
C ALA A 177 5.62 7.55 -15.03
N HIS A 178 5.76 8.84 -15.37
CA HIS A 178 5.14 9.48 -16.52
C HIS A 178 6.13 9.80 -17.66
N SER A 179 7.42 9.48 -17.48
CA SER A 179 8.49 9.77 -18.46
C SER A 179 8.54 11.25 -18.84
N VAL A 180 8.43 12.13 -17.84
CA VAL A 180 8.54 13.59 -18.00
C VAL A 180 9.73 14.14 -17.22
N GLU A 181 10.16 15.36 -17.55
CA GLU A 181 11.24 16.04 -16.83
C GLU A 181 10.81 16.41 -15.40
N CYS A 182 11.74 16.29 -14.44
CA CYS A 182 11.54 16.68 -13.04
C CYS A 182 12.23 18.02 -12.80
N ALA A 183 11.48 18.98 -12.26
CA ALA A 183 11.98 20.29 -11.86
C ALA A 183 12.09 20.41 -10.33
N GLU A 184 12.88 21.36 -9.84
CA GLU A 184 12.87 21.71 -8.42
C GLU A 184 11.72 22.68 -8.10
N PRO A 185 10.98 22.47 -6.98
CA PRO A 185 9.93 23.42 -6.59
C PRO A 185 10.52 24.75 -6.15
N VAL A 186 10.08 25.82 -6.78
CA VAL A 186 10.47 27.22 -6.47
C VAL A 186 9.45 27.79 -5.48
N LEU A 187 9.87 27.96 -4.21
CA LEU A 187 9.03 28.43 -3.08
C LEU A 187 9.41 29.84 -2.66
#